data_ba6925ba7201159be0d504ffedd3e17a
#
_entry.id   ba6925ba7201159be0d504ffedd3e17a
#
_cell.length_a   1.000
_cell.length_b   1.000
_cell.length_c   1.000
_cell.angle_alpha   90.00
_cell.angle_beta   90.00
_cell.angle_gamma   90.00
#
_symmetry.space_group_name_H-M   'P 1'
#
loop_
_entity.id
_entity.type
_entity.pdbx_description
1 polymer ?
#
loop_
_entity_poly.entity_id
_entity_poly.type
_entity_poly.pdbx_seq_one_letter_code
_entity_poly.pdbx_strand_id
1 'polypeptide(L)'
;MALAALRPCLEQGCPTLTRGGKCEAHKSAWARSTPTERVRGRRLQRSRAGLFAREPLCRLCWQERKVATKATIRDHIIPLAEGGPDTDENTQPLCQACSDRKTASESQRGILRQRGGVGPSLDLGHRKPSGKLTSRAADFKRPEVSQIEDVTGKAF
;
A
#
# COMPACT_ATOMS: atom_id res chain seq x y z
N MET A 1 -17.57 -24.12 19.63
CA MET A 1 -17.17 -22.72 19.96
C MET A 1 -18.37 -22.02 20.56
N ALA A 2 -18.25 -21.42 21.75
CA ALA A 2 -19.33 -20.68 22.38
C ALA A 2 -19.58 -19.37 21.64
N LEU A 3 -20.84 -19.07 21.29
CA LEU A 3 -21.21 -17.79 20.68
C LEU A 3 -21.22 -16.71 21.77
N ALA A 4 -20.64 -15.55 21.46
CA ALA A 4 -20.64 -14.42 22.37
C ALA A 4 -22.09 -13.99 22.71
N ALA A 5 -22.31 -13.62 23.97
CA ALA A 5 -23.61 -13.14 24.43
C ALA A 5 -24.03 -11.85 23.70
N LEU A 6 -25.34 -11.71 23.46
CA LEU A 6 -25.92 -10.49 22.90
C LEU A 6 -25.85 -9.36 23.93
N ARG A 7 -25.47 -8.17 23.47
CA ARG A 7 -25.39 -6.93 24.28
C ARG A 7 -26.14 -5.80 23.57
N PRO A 8 -26.63 -4.78 24.28
CA PRO A 8 -27.23 -3.61 23.66
C PRO A 8 -26.24 -2.90 22.72
N CYS A 9 -26.76 -2.31 21.67
CA CYS A 9 -25.97 -1.46 20.77
C CYS A 9 -25.32 -0.31 21.56
N LEU A 10 -24.08 0.03 21.22
CA LEU A 10 -23.33 1.14 21.86
C LEU A 10 -23.86 2.54 21.48
N GLU A 11 -24.83 2.63 20.58
CA GLU A 11 -25.49 3.90 20.26
C GLU A 11 -26.55 4.21 21.31
N GLN A 12 -26.51 5.44 21.84
CA GLN A 12 -27.38 5.88 22.89
C GLN A 12 -28.85 5.79 22.44
N GLY A 13 -29.69 5.13 23.25
CA GLY A 13 -31.11 4.96 22.94
C GLY A 13 -31.46 3.87 21.93
N CYS A 14 -30.49 3.12 21.44
CA CYS A 14 -30.75 2.02 20.50
C CYS A 14 -31.07 0.72 21.23
N PRO A 15 -32.29 0.12 21.09
CA PRO A 15 -32.68 -1.10 21.80
C PRO A 15 -32.13 -2.38 21.14
N THR A 16 -31.49 -2.29 19.98
CA THR A 16 -31.06 -3.47 19.19
C THR A 16 -29.94 -4.22 19.89
N LEU A 17 -30.14 -5.53 20.08
CA LEU A 17 -29.12 -6.42 20.61
C LEU A 17 -28.13 -6.86 19.52
N THR A 18 -26.84 -6.79 19.83
CA THR A 18 -25.76 -7.17 18.91
C THR A 18 -24.73 -8.05 19.61
N ARG A 19 -23.95 -8.82 18.85
CA ARG A 19 -22.80 -9.57 19.38
C ARG A 19 -21.51 -8.76 19.43
N GLY A 20 -21.51 -7.53 18.94
CA GLY A 20 -20.33 -6.67 18.95
C GLY A 20 -20.66 -5.21 18.70
N GLY A 21 -20.26 -4.33 19.59
CA GLY A 21 -20.25 -2.89 19.44
C GLY A 21 -21.58 -2.26 19.00
N LYS A 22 -21.64 -1.78 17.80
CA LYS A 22 -22.82 -1.13 17.21
C LYS A 22 -23.63 -2.08 16.34
N CYS A 23 -24.95 -1.94 16.30
CA CYS A 23 -25.82 -2.70 15.39
C CYS A 23 -25.59 -2.29 13.94
N GLU A 24 -26.11 -3.05 12.99
CA GLU A 24 -25.87 -2.84 11.55
C GLU A 24 -26.28 -1.43 11.08
N ALA A 25 -27.38 -0.90 11.63
CA ALA A 25 -27.83 0.46 11.31
C ALA A 25 -26.88 1.55 11.83
N HIS A 26 -26.19 1.31 12.95
CA HIS A 26 -25.29 2.27 13.59
C HIS A 26 -23.81 2.02 13.32
N LYS A 27 -23.46 1.01 12.53
CA LYS A 27 -22.12 0.89 12.00
C LYS A 27 -21.83 2.09 11.10
N SER A 28 -20.65 2.69 11.28
CA SER A 28 -20.22 3.78 10.40
C SER A 28 -20.17 3.34 8.94
N ALA A 29 -20.31 4.28 8.02
CA ALA A 29 -20.15 4.01 6.59
C ALA A 29 -18.80 3.34 6.28
N TRP A 30 -17.75 3.73 7.00
CA TRP A 30 -16.42 3.12 6.90
C TRP A 30 -16.40 1.65 7.35
N ALA A 31 -17.16 1.29 8.40
CA ALA A 31 -17.26 -0.10 8.86
C ALA A 31 -18.17 -0.96 7.98
N ARG A 32 -19.06 -0.34 7.20
CA ARG A 32 -19.93 -1.00 6.21
C ARG A 32 -19.26 -1.18 4.85
N SER A 33 -18.28 -0.33 4.52
CA SER A 33 -17.46 -0.55 3.33
C SER A 33 -16.73 -1.88 3.48
N THR A 34 -16.80 -2.72 2.47
CA THR A 34 -16.07 -4.00 2.44
C THR A 34 -14.62 -3.73 2.80
N PRO A 35 -14.10 -4.27 3.91
CA PRO A 35 -12.70 -4.04 4.23
C PRO A 35 -11.88 -4.60 3.08
N THR A 36 -11.09 -3.77 2.42
CA THR A 36 -10.07 -4.27 1.51
C THR A 36 -9.28 -5.32 2.28
N GLU A 37 -9.28 -6.54 1.80
CA GLU A 37 -8.59 -7.65 2.45
C GLU A 37 -7.10 -7.31 2.50
N ARG A 38 -6.63 -6.99 3.71
CA ARG A 38 -5.23 -6.60 3.94
C ARG A 38 -4.45 -7.78 4.47
N VAL A 39 -3.33 -8.04 3.88
CA VAL A 39 -2.34 -8.96 4.42
C VAL A 39 -1.84 -8.44 5.76
N ARG A 40 -1.89 -9.27 6.83
CA ARG A 40 -1.52 -8.89 8.21
C ARG A 40 -0.64 -9.94 8.87
N GLY A 41 -0.13 -9.60 10.05
CA GLY A 41 0.62 -10.52 10.90
C GLY A 41 1.87 -11.11 10.24
N ARG A 42 2.13 -12.39 10.47
CA ARG A 42 3.33 -13.09 9.96
C ARG A 42 3.40 -13.11 8.42
N ARG A 43 2.25 -13.13 7.73
CA ARG A 43 2.21 -13.09 6.26
C ARG A 43 2.74 -11.76 5.75
N LEU A 44 2.32 -10.64 6.35
CA LEU A 44 2.83 -9.30 6.01
C LEU A 44 4.33 -9.20 6.25
N GLN A 45 4.82 -9.71 7.38
CA GLN A 45 6.25 -9.66 7.69
C GLN A 45 7.09 -10.46 6.69
N ARG A 46 6.62 -11.65 6.28
CA ARG A 46 7.29 -12.46 5.24
C ARG A 46 7.29 -11.75 3.89
N SER A 47 6.16 -11.17 3.48
CA SER A 47 6.05 -10.39 2.24
C SER A 47 7.02 -9.20 2.25
N ARG A 48 7.10 -8.44 3.35
CA ARG A 48 8.07 -7.34 3.51
C ARG A 48 9.52 -7.82 3.42
N ALA A 49 9.87 -8.87 4.15
CA ALA A 49 11.22 -9.43 4.13
C ALA A 49 11.60 -9.91 2.72
N GLY A 50 10.69 -10.60 2.05
CA GLY A 50 10.88 -11.04 0.65
C GLY A 50 11.05 -9.88 -0.32
N LEU A 51 10.25 -8.81 -0.17
CA LEU A 51 10.37 -7.62 -1.01
C LEU A 51 11.74 -6.95 -0.85
N PHE A 52 12.17 -6.67 0.39
CA PHE A 52 13.44 -5.99 0.65
C PHE A 52 14.67 -6.86 0.37
N ALA A 53 14.53 -8.20 0.41
CA ALA A 53 15.59 -9.10 -0.02
C ALA A 53 15.78 -9.08 -1.54
N ARG A 54 14.69 -8.95 -2.30
CA ARG A 54 14.75 -8.84 -3.76
C ARG A 54 15.14 -7.44 -4.24
N GLU A 55 14.57 -6.41 -3.61
CA GLU A 55 14.71 -5.00 -4.00
C GLU A 55 15.03 -4.15 -2.77
N PRO A 56 16.30 -4.04 -2.34
CA PRO A 56 16.69 -3.29 -1.15
C PRO A 56 16.68 -1.77 -1.34
N LEU A 57 16.63 -1.29 -2.58
CA LEU A 57 16.70 0.13 -2.92
C LEU A 57 15.31 0.71 -3.20
N CYS A 58 15.15 1.99 -2.85
CA CYS A 58 13.93 2.74 -3.15
C CYS A 58 13.71 2.84 -4.66
N ARG A 59 12.60 2.29 -5.11
CA ARG A 59 12.26 2.23 -6.54
C ARG A 59 12.15 3.62 -7.17
N LEU A 60 11.48 4.57 -6.50
CA LEU A 60 11.32 5.93 -7.04
C LEU A 60 12.62 6.73 -7.05
N CYS A 61 13.46 6.62 -6.02
CA CYS A 61 14.77 7.28 -6.03
C CYS A 61 15.64 6.78 -7.18
N TRP A 62 15.62 5.47 -7.43
CA TRP A 62 16.37 4.88 -8.53
C TRP A 62 15.82 5.28 -9.89
N GLN A 63 14.50 5.23 -10.07
CA GLN A 63 13.86 5.55 -11.36
C GLN A 63 14.01 7.02 -11.74
N GLU A 64 13.71 7.94 -10.80
CA GLU A 64 13.65 9.38 -11.07
C GLU A 64 15.02 10.04 -11.04
N ARG A 65 15.88 9.66 -10.10
CA ARG A 65 17.13 10.38 -9.80
C ARG A 65 18.40 9.55 -9.96
N LYS A 66 18.29 8.24 -10.20
CA LYS A 66 19.41 7.28 -10.23
C LYS A 66 20.22 7.25 -8.93
N VAL A 67 19.55 7.55 -7.79
CA VAL A 67 20.18 7.56 -6.47
C VAL A 67 19.86 6.25 -5.75
N ALA A 68 20.90 5.58 -5.25
CA ALA A 68 20.78 4.36 -4.46
C ALA A 68 20.38 4.71 -3.02
N THR A 69 19.09 4.77 -2.73
CA THR A 69 18.55 5.03 -1.39
C THR A 69 17.95 3.75 -0.84
N LYS A 70 18.31 3.36 0.38
CA LYS A 70 17.74 2.18 1.05
C LYS A 70 16.23 2.31 1.20
N ALA A 71 15.51 1.26 0.85
CA ALA A 71 14.07 1.15 1.07
C ALA A 71 13.77 0.68 2.50
N THR A 72 12.73 1.25 3.10
CA THR A 72 12.28 0.92 4.46
C THR A 72 10.79 0.64 4.54
N ILE A 73 10.03 1.03 3.51
CA ILE A 73 8.58 0.96 3.48
C ILE A 73 8.13 0.06 2.32
N ARG A 74 7.25 -0.92 2.62
CA ARG A 74 6.48 -1.64 1.61
C ARG A 74 5.25 -0.80 1.30
N ASP A 75 5.16 -0.29 0.12
CA ASP A 75 4.09 0.57 -0.35
C ASP A 75 3.31 -0.08 -1.49
N HIS A 76 2.04 0.30 -1.69
CA HIS A 76 1.26 -0.19 -2.83
C HIS A 76 1.44 0.72 -4.05
N ILE A 77 1.68 0.13 -5.22
CA ILE A 77 1.77 0.87 -6.49
C ILE A 77 0.43 1.57 -6.75
N ILE A 78 -0.66 0.81 -6.74
CA ILE A 78 -2.04 1.32 -6.77
C ILE A 78 -2.56 1.27 -5.35
N PRO A 79 -2.97 2.41 -4.75
CA PRO A 79 -3.49 2.44 -3.39
C PRO A 79 -4.68 1.50 -3.19
N LEU A 80 -4.78 0.88 -2.02
CA LEU A 80 -5.95 0.07 -1.66
C LEU A 80 -7.25 0.89 -1.69
N ALA A 81 -7.19 2.17 -1.31
CA ALA A 81 -8.32 3.10 -1.39
C ALA A 81 -8.76 3.40 -2.83
N GLU A 82 -7.93 3.11 -3.80
CA GLU A 82 -8.20 3.25 -5.24
C GLU A 82 -8.52 1.91 -5.91
N GLY A 83 -8.74 0.85 -5.10
CA GLY A 83 -9.09 -0.48 -5.58
C GLY A 83 -7.88 -1.36 -5.93
N GLY A 84 -6.67 -0.95 -5.57
CA GLY A 84 -5.49 -1.79 -5.75
C GLY A 84 -5.55 -3.06 -4.88
N PRO A 85 -5.11 -4.22 -5.37
CA PRO A 85 -5.05 -5.45 -4.58
C PRO A 85 -3.87 -5.40 -3.59
N ASP A 86 -3.99 -6.11 -2.45
CA ASP A 86 -2.87 -6.31 -1.52
C ASP A 86 -2.08 -7.58 -1.88
N THR A 87 -1.45 -7.54 -3.04
CA THR A 87 -0.60 -8.62 -3.56
C THR A 87 0.84 -8.15 -3.71
N ASP A 88 1.77 -9.09 -3.83
CA ASP A 88 3.20 -8.76 -3.97
C ASP A 88 3.49 -8.01 -5.28
N GLU A 89 2.72 -8.26 -6.34
CA GLU A 89 2.83 -7.58 -7.64
C GLU A 89 2.44 -6.10 -7.57
N ASN A 90 1.49 -5.76 -6.68
CA ASN A 90 1.06 -4.38 -6.46
C ASN A 90 1.86 -3.70 -5.34
N THR A 91 3.05 -4.21 -4.99
CA THR A 91 3.88 -3.59 -3.97
C THR A 91 5.24 -3.17 -4.48
N GLN A 92 5.78 -2.15 -3.86
CA GLN A 92 7.08 -1.57 -4.20
C GLN A 92 7.85 -1.14 -2.94
N PRO A 93 9.19 -1.23 -2.97
CA PRO A 93 10.02 -0.74 -1.89
C PRO A 93 10.26 0.76 -2.01
N LEU A 94 9.94 1.54 -0.98
CA LEU A 94 10.18 2.98 -0.93
C LEU A 94 11.02 3.38 0.30
N CYS A 95 11.73 4.49 0.19
CA CYS A 95 12.24 5.22 1.34
C CYS A 95 11.13 6.10 1.95
N GLN A 96 11.32 6.58 3.17
CA GLN A 96 10.33 7.40 3.89
C GLN A 96 9.91 8.62 3.06
N ALA A 97 10.85 9.41 2.57
CA ALA A 97 10.56 10.64 1.80
C ALA A 97 9.71 10.39 0.54
N CYS A 98 9.97 9.28 -0.19
CA CYS A 98 9.19 8.95 -1.37
C CYS A 98 7.78 8.45 -0.99
N SER A 99 7.66 7.69 0.10
CA SER A 99 6.37 7.24 0.62
C SER A 99 5.51 8.43 1.06
N ASP A 100 6.08 9.38 1.80
CA ASP A 100 5.36 10.57 2.27
C ASP A 100 4.85 11.42 1.10
N ARG A 101 5.72 11.66 0.09
CA ARG A 101 5.34 12.38 -1.13
C ARG A 101 4.19 11.69 -1.87
N LYS A 102 4.26 10.37 -2.02
CA LYS A 102 3.23 9.58 -2.65
C LYS A 102 1.91 9.64 -1.87
N THR A 103 1.95 9.43 -0.55
CA THR A 103 0.78 9.50 0.33
C THR A 103 0.11 10.87 0.27
N ALA A 104 0.89 11.97 0.26
CA ALA A 104 0.34 13.32 0.10
C ALA A 104 -0.44 13.48 -1.21
N SER A 105 0.12 13.01 -2.33
CA SER A 105 -0.54 13.06 -3.63
C SER A 105 -1.82 12.21 -3.69
N GLU A 106 -1.81 11.03 -3.07
CA GLU A 106 -2.97 10.14 -2.97
C GLU A 106 -4.09 10.76 -2.13
N SER A 107 -3.72 11.38 -1.01
CA SER A 107 -4.67 12.09 -0.14
C SER A 107 -5.35 13.24 -0.88
N GLN A 108 -4.59 14.04 -1.63
CA GLN A 108 -5.15 15.10 -2.47
C GLN A 108 -6.15 14.56 -3.49
N ARG A 109 -5.81 13.47 -4.19
CA ARG A 109 -6.73 12.83 -5.13
C ARG A 109 -8.01 12.32 -4.44
N GLY A 110 -7.87 11.75 -3.24
CA GLY A 110 -9.01 11.30 -2.42
C GLY A 110 -9.96 12.45 -2.07
N ILE A 111 -9.43 13.60 -1.64
CA ILE A 111 -10.22 14.79 -1.32
C ILE A 111 -10.96 15.32 -2.56
N LEU A 112 -10.29 15.38 -3.69
CA LEU A 112 -10.89 15.85 -4.95
C LEU A 112 -12.05 14.94 -5.39
N ARG A 113 -11.90 13.61 -5.28
CA ARG A 113 -12.99 12.67 -5.57
C ARG A 113 -14.21 12.88 -4.66
N GLN A 114 -13.99 13.08 -3.36
CA GLN A 114 -15.06 13.31 -2.39
C GLN A 114 -15.84 14.60 -2.66
N ARG A 115 -15.19 15.62 -3.22
CA ARG A 115 -15.80 16.92 -3.56
C ARG A 115 -16.52 16.92 -4.90
N GLY A 116 -16.66 15.77 -5.56
CA GLY A 116 -17.31 15.69 -6.89
C GLY A 116 -16.49 16.33 -8.03
N GLY A 117 -15.25 16.68 -7.75
CA GLY A 117 -14.32 17.16 -8.77
C GLY A 117 -13.82 16.01 -9.64
N VAL A 118 -13.98 16.12 -10.95
CA VAL A 118 -13.19 15.36 -11.91
C VAL A 118 -11.75 15.82 -11.73
N GLY A 119 -11.01 15.11 -10.90
CA GLY A 119 -9.57 15.37 -10.74
C GLY A 119 -8.91 15.27 -12.11
N PRO A 120 -7.85 16.06 -12.39
CA PRO A 120 -7.10 15.89 -13.62
C PRO A 120 -6.69 14.42 -13.69
N SER A 121 -7.13 13.75 -14.73
CA SER A 121 -6.62 12.44 -15.11
C SER A 121 -5.14 12.67 -15.41
N LEU A 122 -4.30 12.49 -14.40
CA LEU A 122 -2.89 12.33 -14.65
C LEU A 122 -2.79 10.98 -15.37
N ASP A 123 -2.83 11.09 -16.68
CA ASP A 123 -2.50 10.01 -17.60
C ASP A 123 -1.01 9.68 -17.39
N LEU A 124 -0.76 9.01 -16.27
CA LEU A 124 0.50 8.32 -16.02
C LEU A 124 0.47 7.07 -16.88
N GLY A 125 0.49 7.24 -18.20
CA GLY A 125 0.81 6.25 -19.21
C GLY A 125 0.67 4.74 -18.88
N HIS A 126 -0.23 4.38 -17.97
CA HIS A 126 -0.62 3.01 -17.70
C HIS A 126 -1.61 2.57 -18.75
N ARG A 127 -1.12 2.44 -20.00
CA ARG A 127 -1.77 1.54 -20.95
C ARG A 127 -1.97 0.22 -20.23
N LYS A 128 -3.23 -0.16 -20.00
CA LYS A 128 -3.55 -1.55 -19.70
C LYS A 128 -2.85 -2.39 -20.75
N PRO A 129 -2.01 -3.35 -20.37
CA PRO A 129 -1.48 -4.28 -21.34
C PRO A 129 -2.62 -5.19 -21.78
N SER A 130 -3.31 -4.84 -22.86
CA SER A 130 -4.06 -5.78 -23.67
C SER A 130 -3.03 -6.55 -24.51
N GLY A 131 -2.44 -7.57 -23.92
CA GLY A 131 -1.46 -8.39 -24.60
C GLY A 131 -0.97 -9.48 -23.65
N LYS A 132 -1.05 -10.71 -24.10
CA LYS A 132 -0.54 -11.91 -23.42
C LYS A 132 0.83 -11.60 -22.80
N LEU A 133 0.93 -11.82 -21.49
CA LEU A 133 2.19 -11.75 -20.73
C LEU A 133 3.14 -12.80 -21.32
N THR A 134 3.95 -12.40 -22.29
CA THR A 134 5.17 -13.13 -22.55
C THR A 134 6.14 -12.70 -21.47
N SER A 135 6.59 -13.67 -20.68
CA SER A 135 7.58 -13.54 -19.63
C SER A 135 8.91 -13.03 -20.20
N ARG A 136 9.07 -11.72 -20.30
CA ARG A 136 10.36 -11.09 -20.33
C ARG A 136 10.52 -10.38 -19.01
N ALA A 137 11.13 -11.10 -18.05
CA ALA A 137 11.85 -10.46 -16.97
C ALA A 137 12.83 -9.49 -17.65
N ALA A 138 12.51 -8.19 -17.60
CA ALA A 138 13.47 -7.18 -18.00
C ALA A 138 14.65 -7.32 -17.05
N ASP A 139 15.80 -7.66 -17.58
CA ASP A 139 17.08 -7.76 -16.89
C ASP A 139 17.32 -6.49 -16.06
N PHE A 140 16.90 -6.54 -14.81
CA PHE A 140 17.34 -5.59 -13.80
C PHE A 140 18.76 -6.00 -13.42
N LYS A 141 19.73 -5.49 -14.19
CA LYS A 141 21.14 -5.69 -13.91
C LYS A 141 21.45 -5.02 -12.59
N ARG A 142 21.57 -5.84 -11.52
CA ARG A 142 21.97 -5.38 -10.19
C ARG A 142 23.31 -4.66 -10.30
N PRO A 143 23.46 -3.46 -9.74
CA PRO A 143 24.79 -2.98 -9.39
C PRO A 143 25.36 -3.91 -8.33
N GLU A 144 26.56 -4.43 -8.53
CA GLU A 144 27.25 -5.23 -7.54
C GLU A 144 27.43 -4.42 -6.26
N VAL A 145 27.12 -5.04 -5.12
CA VAL A 145 27.10 -4.40 -3.78
C VAL A 145 28.49 -3.93 -3.33
N SER A 146 29.54 -4.30 -4.05
CA SER A 146 30.95 -3.99 -3.75
C SER A 146 31.38 -2.54 -4.06
N GLN A 147 30.49 -1.68 -4.60
CA GLN A 147 30.83 -0.29 -4.96
C GLN A 147 29.98 0.77 -4.23
N ILE A 148 29.32 0.41 -3.13
CA ILE A 148 28.63 1.41 -2.32
C ILE A 148 29.60 1.87 -1.22
N GLU A 149 30.47 2.79 -1.55
CA GLU A 149 31.17 3.59 -0.53
C GLU A 149 30.12 4.51 0.09
N ASP A 150 29.99 4.46 1.42
CA ASP A 150 29.14 5.41 2.11
C ASP A 150 29.77 6.80 2.07
N VAL A 151 28.94 7.85 2.17
CA VAL A 151 29.34 9.26 2.12
C VAL A 151 30.26 9.64 3.32
N THR A 152 30.56 8.70 4.20
CA THR A 152 31.38 8.89 5.40
C THR A 152 32.77 8.24 5.31
N GLY A 153 33.10 7.57 4.19
CA GLY A 153 34.44 7.01 3.98
C GLY A 153 34.82 5.86 4.89
N LYS A 154 33.83 5.13 5.45
CA LYS A 154 34.07 3.89 6.19
C LYS A 154 33.56 2.72 5.38
N ALA A 155 34.49 1.87 4.92
CA ALA A 155 34.20 0.57 4.35
C ALA A 155 33.64 -0.36 5.43
N PHE A 156 32.58 -1.11 5.09
CA PHE A 156 32.12 -2.28 5.84
C PHE A 156 32.56 -3.54 5.17
#